data_342d4f638106cd2c53ed1c155dc31f31
#
_entry.id   342d4f638106cd2c53ed1c155dc31f31
#
_cell.length_a   1.000
_cell.length_b   1.000
_cell.length_c   1.000
_cell.angle_alpha   90.00
_cell.angle_beta   90.00
_cell.angle_gamma   90.00
#
_symmetry.space_group_name_H-M   'P 1'
#
loop_
_entity.id
_entity.type
_entity.pdbx_description
1 polymer ?
#
loop_
_entity_poly.entity_id
_entity_poly.type
_entity_poly.pdbx_seq_one_letter_code
_entity_poly.pdbx_strand_id
1 'polypeptide(L)'
;EYQVLVKPHQIVYYHIKDTVGITGQYIPATVDTNELLRATDVLISDYSSIYFDYLVSKKPILFFIPDLAEYKNYRGLYFGIDKLPGPVAETYEQLGAYVKDAERAMEPYRKVYEREAAWACPQDDGEVCRRLADIVFHGKEDSRCIACQDEAQSPKKKLLMYAGDFSEGDDTEAFLGLAENLDFQKYDVTLLVCGGGDDFAEEQIIGLPAGLRILYRGQPFNGKAEEIAQNELFLKGKIKDIPHAFYKREARRLFGEAKFDCAIDLTGKKSL
;
A
#
# COMPACT_ATOMS: atom_id res chain seq x y z
N GLU A 1 6.50 3.92 37.62
CA GLU A 1 6.30 2.48 37.35
C GLU A 1 5.43 2.37 36.11
N TYR A 2 5.83 1.54 35.13
CA TYR A 2 5.09 1.32 33.90
C TYR A 2 4.44 -0.05 33.86
N GLN A 3 3.23 -0.15 33.33
CA GLN A 3 2.64 -1.40 32.89
C GLN A 3 3.05 -1.66 31.45
N VAL A 4 3.70 -2.78 31.19
CA VAL A 4 4.15 -3.13 29.84
C VAL A 4 3.10 -4.00 29.14
N LEU A 5 2.57 -3.50 28.01
CA LEU A 5 1.66 -4.22 27.14
C LEU A 5 2.42 -4.62 25.86
N VAL A 6 2.31 -5.88 25.47
CA VAL A 6 3.00 -6.40 24.28
C VAL A 6 1.98 -6.82 23.25
N LYS A 7 1.97 -6.16 22.09
CA LYS A 7 1.14 -6.52 20.94
C LYS A 7 2.02 -6.96 19.78
N PRO A 8 2.38 -8.23 19.68
CA PRO A 8 3.17 -8.73 18.57
C PRO A 8 2.35 -8.78 17.29
N HIS A 9 3.03 -8.77 16.15
CA HIS A 9 2.39 -9.04 14.86
C HIS A 9 1.65 -10.38 14.89
N GLN A 10 0.50 -10.48 14.22
CA GLN A 10 -0.37 -11.67 14.28
C GLN A 10 0.36 -12.98 13.99
N ILE A 11 1.26 -12.98 13.00
CA ILE A 11 2.05 -14.17 12.64
C ILE A 11 2.95 -14.59 13.82
N VAL A 12 3.56 -13.63 14.49
CA VAL A 12 4.49 -13.89 15.60
C VAL A 12 3.75 -14.30 16.86
N TYR A 13 2.55 -13.74 17.09
CA TYR A 13 1.75 -14.02 18.30
C TYR A 13 1.53 -15.51 18.54
N TYR A 14 1.19 -16.26 17.49
CA TYR A 14 0.95 -17.72 17.61
C TYR A 14 2.19 -18.52 18.00
N HIS A 15 3.38 -18.00 17.73
CA HIS A 15 4.63 -18.67 18.08
C HIS A 15 5.12 -18.32 19.48
N ILE A 16 4.78 -17.15 20.01
CA ILE A 16 5.34 -16.64 21.26
C ILE A 16 4.36 -16.58 22.43
N LYS A 17 3.05 -16.70 22.19
CA LYS A 17 2.00 -16.56 23.22
C LYS A 17 2.20 -17.47 24.45
N ASP A 18 2.85 -18.62 24.25
CA ASP A 18 3.12 -19.62 25.30
C ASP A 18 4.60 -19.59 25.79
N THR A 19 5.38 -18.57 25.35
CA THR A 19 6.78 -18.46 25.73
C THR A 19 6.91 -17.98 27.18
N VAL A 20 7.55 -18.79 27.99
CA VAL A 20 7.81 -18.48 29.41
C VAL A 20 8.96 -17.47 29.51
N GLY A 21 8.79 -16.45 30.35
CA GLY A 21 9.87 -15.51 30.72
C GLY A 21 9.78 -14.11 30.07
N ILE A 22 8.74 -13.82 29.30
CA ILE A 22 8.51 -12.46 28.81
C ILE A 22 7.82 -11.64 29.88
N THR A 23 8.46 -10.54 30.28
CA THR A 23 7.92 -9.59 31.25
C THR A 23 6.95 -8.66 30.50
N GLY A 24 5.66 -8.82 30.73
CA GLY A 24 4.62 -7.98 30.12
C GLY A 24 3.34 -8.76 29.88
N GLN A 25 2.29 -8.03 29.65
CA GLN A 25 0.99 -8.62 29.32
C GLN A 25 0.82 -8.67 27.81
N TYR A 26 0.70 -9.87 27.26
CA TYR A 26 0.34 -10.05 25.86
C TYR A 26 -1.10 -9.62 25.60
N ILE A 27 -1.27 -8.80 24.59
CA ILE A 27 -2.57 -8.35 24.13
C ILE A 27 -3.06 -9.26 23.01
N PRO A 28 -4.23 -9.92 23.18
CA PRO A 28 -4.81 -10.75 22.14
C PRO A 28 -5.04 -9.99 20.82
N ALA A 29 -4.97 -10.71 19.70
CA ALA A 29 -5.23 -10.14 18.38
C ALA A 29 -6.66 -9.59 18.21
N THR A 30 -7.60 -10.03 19.05
CA THR A 30 -8.99 -9.57 19.07
C THR A 30 -9.18 -8.17 19.66
N VAL A 31 -8.19 -7.65 20.39
CA VAL A 31 -8.24 -6.29 20.92
C VAL A 31 -7.99 -5.30 19.78
N ASP A 32 -8.90 -4.35 19.62
CA ASP A 32 -8.74 -3.29 18.63
C ASP A 32 -7.46 -2.49 18.88
N THR A 33 -6.70 -2.28 17.81
CA THR A 33 -5.39 -1.63 17.91
C THR A 33 -5.51 -0.15 18.27
N ASN A 34 -6.51 0.54 17.71
CA ASN A 34 -6.67 1.97 17.97
C ASN A 34 -7.14 2.23 19.41
N GLU A 35 -7.99 1.36 19.96
CA GLU A 35 -8.38 1.43 21.36
C GLU A 35 -7.17 1.19 22.30
N LEU A 36 -6.30 0.24 21.95
CA LEU A 36 -5.08 0.01 22.69
C LEU A 36 -4.14 1.22 22.63
N LEU A 37 -3.91 1.78 21.43
CA LEU A 37 -3.06 2.97 21.26
C LEU A 37 -3.60 4.17 22.04
N ARG A 38 -4.91 4.36 22.10
CA ARG A 38 -5.54 5.42 22.89
C ARG A 38 -5.23 5.29 24.37
N ALA A 39 -5.18 4.06 24.90
CA ALA A 39 -4.89 3.77 26.30
C ALA A 39 -3.38 3.79 26.62
N THR A 40 -2.51 3.78 25.62
CA THR A 40 -1.05 3.75 25.77
C THR A 40 -0.50 5.15 26.03
N ASP A 41 0.43 5.28 26.98
CA ASP A 41 1.09 6.56 27.30
C ASP A 41 2.41 6.73 26.58
N VAL A 42 3.12 5.64 26.29
CA VAL A 42 4.39 5.64 25.54
C VAL A 42 4.35 4.47 24.55
N LEU A 43 4.51 4.73 23.28
CA LEU A 43 4.66 3.69 22.26
C LEU A 43 6.15 3.34 22.10
N ILE A 44 6.48 2.06 22.21
CA ILE A 44 7.76 1.53 21.75
C ILE A 44 7.49 0.70 20.51
N SER A 45 8.10 1.05 19.39
CA SER A 45 7.90 0.40 18.09
C SER A 45 9.23 0.11 17.41
N ASP A 46 9.18 -0.71 16.40
CA ASP A 46 10.29 -1.00 15.49
C ASP A 46 10.09 -0.30 14.13
N TYR A 47 10.13 -1.05 13.03
CA TYR A 47 9.86 -0.57 11.65
C TYR A 47 8.37 -0.51 11.33
N SER A 48 7.50 -0.80 12.28
CA SER A 48 6.06 -0.90 12.07
C SER A 48 5.43 0.47 11.79
N SER A 49 4.53 0.51 10.82
CA SER A 49 3.74 1.71 10.48
C SER A 49 2.76 2.15 11.56
N ILE A 50 2.58 1.37 12.63
CA ILE A 50 1.67 1.66 13.75
C ILE A 50 1.93 3.02 14.40
N TYR A 51 3.15 3.53 14.31
CA TYR A 51 3.49 4.83 14.88
C TYR A 51 2.74 5.98 14.18
N PHE A 52 2.37 5.83 12.90
CA PHE A 52 1.56 6.84 12.20
C PHE A 52 0.19 7.00 12.86
N ASP A 53 -0.47 5.89 13.20
CA ASP A 53 -1.76 5.92 13.91
C ASP A 53 -1.61 6.55 15.31
N TYR A 54 -0.44 6.37 15.93
CA TYR A 54 -0.17 6.90 17.26
C TYR A 54 0.19 8.40 17.28
N LEU A 55 0.66 8.97 16.15
CA LEU A 55 0.99 10.41 16.04
C LEU A 55 -0.16 11.33 16.47
N VAL A 56 -1.40 10.91 16.23
CA VAL A 56 -2.61 11.67 16.62
C VAL A 56 -2.68 11.90 18.13
N SER A 57 -2.13 10.98 18.92
CA SER A 57 -2.14 11.05 20.38
C SER A 57 -1.26 12.18 20.96
N LYS A 58 -0.26 12.63 20.19
CA LYS A 58 0.79 13.58 20.61
C LYS A 58 1.62 13.09 21.79
N LYS A 59 1.60 11.78 22.06
CA LYS A 59 2.33 11.11 23.14
C LYS A 59 3.69 10.60 22.66
N PRO A 60 4.62 10.26 23.58
CA PRO A 60 5.97 9.82 23.22
C PRO A 60 6.00 8.54 22.37
N ILE A 61 6.85 8.54 21.35
CA ILE A 61 7.19 7.39 20.51
C ILE A 61 8.68 7.13 20.63
N LEU A 62 9.05 5.92 21.02
CA LEU A 62 10.43 5.46 21.10
C LEU A 62 10.62 4.33 20.08
N PHE A 63 11.71 4.38 19.34
CA PHE A 63 12.02 3.34 18.37
C PHE A 63 13.11 2.43 18.89
N PHE A 64 12.86 1.12 18.88
CA PHE A 64 13.85 0.11 19.24
C PHE A 64 14.23 -0.71 18.00
N ILE A 65 15.41 -0.47 17.48
CA ILE A 65 15.85 -0.95 16.17
C ILE A 65 17.28 -1.54 16.29
N PRO A 66 17.45 -2.67 16.97
CA PRO A 66 18.78 -3.25 17.23
C PRO A 66 19.44 -3.86 15.99
N ASP A 67 18.67 -4.18 14.95
CA ASP A 67 19.07 -4.87 13.73
C ASP A 67 19.05 -3.97 12.48
N LEU A 68 19.19 -2.66 12.68
CA LEU A 68 19.04 -1.67 11.62
C LEU A 68 19.87 -1.93 10.36
N ALA A 69 21.13 -2.33 10.53
CA ALA A 69 22.01 -2.59 9.40
C ALA A 69 21.55 -3.79 8.57
N GLU A 70 21.08 -4.85 9.24
CA GLU A 70 20.56 -6.04 8.59
C GLU A 70 19.24 -5.75 7.89
N TYR A 71 18.33 -5.04 8.56
CA TYR A 71 17.03 -4.69 8.00
C TYR A 71 17.13 -3.83 6.74
N LYS A 72 18.04 -2.85 6.73
CA LYS A 72 18.29 -2.01 5.55
C LYS A 72 18.75 -2.81 4.34
N ASN A 73 19.60 -3.80 4.56
CA ASN A 73 20.14 -4.63 3.49
C ASN A 73 19.11 -5.62 2.92
N TYR A 74 18.18 -6.09 3.76
CA TYR A 74 17.24 -7.13 3.38
C TYR A 74 15.88 -6.60 2.90
N ARG A 75 15.31 -5.57 3.55
CA ARG A 75 13.97 -5.05 3.25
C ARG A 75 13.95 -3.61 2.76
N GLY A 76 15.00 -2.86 3.02
CA GLY A 76 15.02 -1.42 2.78
C GLY A 76 14.15 -0.63 3.78
N LEU A 77 14.18 0.68 3.67
CA LEU A 77 13.37 1.60 4.47
C LEU A 77 12.67 2.58 3.52
N TYR A 78 11.38 2.77 3.70
CA TYR A 78 10.62 3.79 2.96
C TYR A 78 11.10 5.22 3.28
N PHE A 79 11.54 5.44 4.52
CA PHE A 79 12.01 6.73 5.00
C PHE A 79 13.35 6.57 5.74
N GLY A 80 14.19 7.59 5.66
CA GLY A 80 15.41 7.65 6.45
C GLY A 80 15.10 7.72 7.96
N ILE A 81 16.03 7.21 8.78
CA ILE A 81 15.91 7.23 10.26
C ILE A 81 15.80 8.64 10.81
N ASP A 82 16.40 9.61 10.12
CA ASP A 82 16.33 11.04 10.40
C ASP A 82 14.91 11.62 10.33
N LYS A 83 13.98 10.90 9.72
CA LYS A 83 12.55 11.27 9.64
C LYS A 83 11.69 10.63 10.72
N LEU A 84 12.25 9.73 11.53
CA LEU A 84 11.47 9.11 12.59
C LEU A 84 11.10 10.15 13.67
N PRO A 85 9.84 10.18 14.12
CA PRO A 85 9.32 11.20 15.03
C PRO A 85 9.64 10.91 16.50
N GLY A 86 10.75 10.25 16.80
CA GLY A 86 11.19 9.92 18.15
C GLY A 86 12.61 9.38 18.19
N PRO A 87 13.20 9.23 19.38
CA PRO A 87 14.55 8.70 19.55
C PRO A 87 14.63 7.23 19.15
N VAL A 88 15.74 6.88 18.51
CA VAL A 88 16.08 5.50 18.12
C VAL A 88 17.05 4.91 19.13
N ALA A 89 16.74 3.77 19.67
CA ALA A 89 17.60 2.94 20.51
C ALA A 89 18.01 1.68 19.73
N GLU A 90 19.31 1.43 19.66
CA GLU A 90 19.88 0.21 19.08
C GLU A 90 20.26 -0.80 20.17
N THR A 91 20.29 -0.35 21.45
CA THR A 91 20.58 -1.22 22.60
C THR A 91 19.52 -1.10 23.69
N TYR A 92 19.43 -2.12 24.55
CA TYR A 92 18.52 -2.12 25.69
C TYR A 92 18.83 -1.03 26.70
N GLU A 93 20.11 -0.66 26.86
CA GLU A 93 20.57 0.41 27.76
C GLU A 93 20.05 1.77 27.27
N GLN A 94 20.15 2.03 25.95
CA GLN A 94 19.62 3.24 25.34
C GLN A 94 18.11 3.33 25.51
N LEU A 95 17.40 2.24 25.16
CA LEU A 95 15.95 2.18 25.34
C LEU A 95 15.55 2.42 26.80
N GLY A 96 16.21 1.76 27.74
CA GLY A 96 15.97 1.94 29.17
C GLY A 96 16.22 3.38 29.65
N ALA A 97 17.18 4.07 29.09
CA ALA A 97 17.42 5.48 29.38
C ALA A 97 16.28 6.37 28.87
N TYR A 98 15.77 6.12 27.65
CA TYR A 98 14.65 6.87 27.09
C TYR A 98 13.33 6.59 27.84
N VAL A 99 13.05 5.35 28.21
CA VAL A 99 11.84 5.00 28.96
C VAL A 99 11.79 5.67 30.35
N LYS A 100 12.94 5.88 30.99
CA LYS A 100 12.98 6.54 32.31
C LYS A 100 12.39 7.95 32.31
N ASP A 101 12.57 8.67 31.19
CA ASP A 101 12.02 10.03 31.01
C ASP A 101 11.69 10.23 29.51
N ALA A 102 10.58 9.61 29.10
CA ALA A 102 10.18 9.59 27.69
C ALA A 102 9.87 11.00 27.15
N GLU A 103 9.27 11.87 27.94
CA GLU A 103 8.99 13.25 27.54
C GLU A 103 10.26 14.02 27.23
N ARG A 104 11.28 13.91 28.09
CA ARG A 104 12.58 14.55 27.87
C ARG A 104 13.30 13.97 26.66
N ALA A 105 13.22 12.66 26.46
CA ALA A 105 13.80 11.99 25.31
C ALA A 105 13.20 12.48 23.98
N MET A 106 11.93 12.90 23.99
CA MET A 106 11.20 13.43 22.84
C MET A 106 11.53 14.89 22.51
N GLU A 107 12.09 15.68 23.43
CA GLU A 107 12.33 17.11 23.21
C GLU A 107 13.10 17.44 21.92
N PRO A 108 14.20 16.74 21.55
CA PRO A 108 14.91 17.01 20.30
C PRO A 108 14.11 16.69 19.05
N TYR A 109 13.08 15.84 19.16
CA TYR A 109 12.29 15.32 18.05
C TYR A 109 10.97 16.05 17.82
N ARG A 110 10.58 17.00 18.67
CA ARG A 110 9.28 17.69 18.60
C ARG A 110 8.98 18.26 17.21
N LYS A 111 9.95 18.92 16.58
CA LYS A 111 9.76 19.48 15.24
C LYS A 111 9.58 18.43 14.15
N VAL A 112 10.29 17.31 14.27
CA VAL A 112 10.12 16.16 13.35
C VAL A 112 8.74 15.55 13.59
N TYR A 113 8.36 15.33 14.83
CA TYR A 113 7.06 14.80 15.22
C TYR A 113 5.91 15.65 14.66
N GLU A 114 5.94 16.97 14.86
CA GLU A 114 4.92 17.89 14.35
C GLU A 114 4.83 17.86 12.82
N ARG A 115 5.96 17.82 12.13
CA ARG A 115 6.01 17.71 10.67
C ARG A 115 5.41 16.40 10.18
N GLU A 116 5.80 15.28 10.77
CA GLU A 116 5.30 13.96 10.38
C GLU A 116 3.80 13.82 10.71
N ALA A 117 3.34 14.33 11.85
CA ALA A 117 1.92 14.33 12.20
C ALA A 117 1.10 15.19 11.23
N ALA A 118 1.59 16.36 10.85
CA ALA A 118 0.90 17.22 9.88
C ALA A 118 0.84 16.59 8.48
N TRP A 119 1.84 15.81 8.11
CA TRP A 119 1.88 15.11 6.83
C TRP A 119 1.02 13.83 6.84
N ALA A 120 1.15 12.99 7.86
CA ALA A 120 0.50 11.68 7.91
C ALA A 120 -0.96 11.76 8.36
N CYS A 121 -1.30 12.72 9.24
CA CYS A 121 -2.59 12.82 9.90
C CYS A 121 -3.29 14.18 9.68
N PRO A 122 -3.30 14.74 8.44
CA PRO A 122 -3.81 16.09 8.19
C PRO A 122 -5.31 16.23 8.43
N GLN A 123 -6.04 15.13 8.50
CA GLN A 123 -7.51 15.10 8.62
C GLN A 123 -7.99 14.46 9.93
N ASP A 124 -7.08 14.02 10.79
CA ASP A 124 -7.39 13.29 12.03
C ASP A 124 -7.75 14.25 13.18
N ASP A 125 -8.90 14.87 13.06
CA ASP A 125 -9.45 15.85 14.02
C ASP A 125 -10.56 15.29 14.94
N GLY A 126 -10.75 13.97 14.93
CA GLY A 126 -11.81 13.27 15.65
C GLY A 126 -13.18 13.29 14.98
N GLU A 127 -13.34 14.00 13.85
CA GLU A 127 -14.61 14.15 13.13
C GLU A 127 -14.67 13.42 11.79
N VAL A 128 -13.64 12.63 11.47
CA VAL A 128 -13.51 11.94 10.16
C VAL A 128 -14.71 11.03 9.88
N CYS A 129 -15.09 10.19 10.85
CA CYS A 129 -16.24 9.28 10.70
C CYS A 129 -17.54 10.03 10.44
N ARG A 130 -17.77 11.17 11.14
CA ARG A 130 -18.95 12.00 10.94
C ARG A 130 -18.94 12.62 9.54
N ARG A 131 -17.81 13.15 9.10
CA ARG A 131 -17.66 13.70 7.74
C ARG A 131 -17.95 12.64 6.68
N LEU A 132 -17.36 11.44 6.81
CA LEU A 132 -17.61 10.35 5.86
C LEU A 132 -19.10 9.95 5.84
N ALA A 133 -19.73 9.83 7.01
CA ALA A 133 -21.16 9.54 7.08
C ALA A 133 -21.99 10.63 6.41
N ASP A 134 -21.66 11.89 6.63
CA ASP A 134 -22.33 13.03 6.01
C ASP A 134 -22.20 13.01 4.47
N ILE A 135 -21.01 12.72 3.96
CA ILE A 135 -20.77 12.61 2.51
C ILE A 135 -21.52 11.41 1.92
N VAL A 136 -21.32 10.23 2.49
CA VAL A 136 -21.79 8.96 1.89
C VAL A 136 -23.31 8.81 2.02
N PHE A 137 -23.88 9.16 3.17
CA PHE A 137 -25.29 8.90 3.45
C PHE A 137 -26.19 10.13 3.34
N HIS A 138 -25.63 11.33 3.47
CA HIS A 138 -26.41 12.57 3.44
C HIS A 138 -26.09 13.47 2.24
N GLY A 139 -25.15 13.05 1.36
CA GLY A 139 -24.79 13.79 0.16
C GLY A 139 -24.19 15.17 0.43
N LYS A 140 -23.62 15.40 1.61
CA LYS A 140 -22.97 16.67 1.94
C LYS A 140 -21.61 16.75 1.23
N GLU A 141 -21.26 17.94 0.79
CA GLU A 141 -19.93 18.23 0.25
C GLU A 141 -18.99 18.67 1.39
N ASP A 142 -17.73 18.23 1.31
CA ASP A 142 -16.65 18.68 2.19
C ASP A 142 -15.41 18.94 1.34
N SER A 143 -14.90 20.17 1.36
CA SER A 143 -13.74 20.58 0.55
C SER A 143 -12.43 19.85 0.89
N ARG A 144 -12.38 19.14 2.02
CA ARG A 144 -11.25 18.29 2.41
C ARG A 144 -11.29 16.92 1.74
N CYS A 145 -12.40 16.58 1.10
CA CYS A 145 -12.57 15.32 0.38
C CYS A 145 -12.48 15.58 -1.12
N ILE A 146 -11.57 14.89 -1.77
CA ILE A 146 -11.41 14.95 -3.22
C ILE A 146 -12.29 13.85 -3.83
N ALA A 147 -13.25 14.25 -4.67
CA ALA A 147 -14.02 13.28 -5.43
C ALA A 147 -13.15 12.71 -6.55
N CYS A 148 -12.91 11.40 -6.54
CA CYS A 148 -12.14 10.73 -7.60
C CYS A 148 -12.66 11.01 -9.01
N GLN A 149 -13.94 11.38 -9.14
CA GLN A 149 -14.56 11.76 -10.41
C GLN A 149 -13.96 13.03 -11.01
N ASP A 150 -13.53 13.98 -10.17
CA ASP A 150 -12.99 15.26 -10.63
C ASP A 150 -11.56 15.10 -11.16
N GLU A 151 -10.79 14.19 -10.57
CA GLU A 151 -9.46 13.85 -11.08
C GLU A 151 -9.51 12.91 -12.31
N ALA A 152 -10.58 12.13 -12.46
CA ALA A 152 -10.76 11.22 -13.58
C ALA A 152 -11.12 11.94 -14.90
N GLN A 153 -11.47 13.22 -14.85
CA GLN A 153 -11.82 14.03 -16.05
C GLN A 153 -10.56 14.65 -16.68
N SER A 154 -9.60 13.82 -17.00
CA SER A 154 -8.49 14.29 -17.84
C SER A 154 -9.01 14.56 -19.27
N PRO A 155 -8.71 15.74 -19.88
CA PRO A 155 -9.02 15.99 -21.27
C PRO A 155 -8.17 15.17 -22.23
N LYS A 156 -7.19 14.42 -21.71
CA LYS A 156 -6.29 13.57 -22.47
C LYS A 156 -7.02 12.32 -22.98
N LYS A 157 -6.61 11.84 -24.14
CA LYS A 157 -7.07 10.52 -24.63
C LYS A 157 -6.53 9.41 -23.73
N LYS A 158 -7.42 8.54 -23.27
CA LYS A 158 -7.10 7.45 -22.35
C LYS A 158 -6.71 6.20 -23.12
N LEU A 159 -5.47 5.76 -22.94
CA LEU A 159 -4.94 4.56 -23.57
C LEU A 159 -4.77 3.46 -22.52
N LEU A 160 -5.28 2.27 -22.84
CA LEU A 160 -4.97 1.04 -22.11
C LEU A 160 -3.95 0.26 -22.94
N MET A 161 -2.82 -0.08 -22.33
CA MET A 161 -1.77 -0.86 -22.96
C MET A 161 -1.56 -2.15 -22.19
N TYR A 162 -1.36 -3.25 -22.90
CA TYR A 162 -1.12 -4.55 -22.31
C TYR A 162 0.14 -5.17 -22.90
N ALA A 163 1.09 -5.52 -22.04
CA ALA A 163 2.37 -6.14 -22.38
C ALA A 163 2.61 -7.45 -21.60
N GLY A 164 1.57 -8.25 -21.41
CA GLY A 164 1.65 -9.53 -20.73
C GLY A 164 1.93 -9.43 -19.23
N ASP A 165 2.84 -10.25 -18.76
CA ASP A 165 3.32 -10.28 -17.38
C ASP A 165 4.53 -9.36 -17.14
N PHE A 166 4.94 -8.65 -18.18
CA PHE A 166 6.06 -7.73 -18.17
C PHE A 166 7.43 -8.39 -17.91
N SER A 167 7.55 -9.69 -18.17
CA SER A 167 8.82 -10.40 -18.16
C SER A 167 9.70 -10.01 -19.35
N GLU A 168 10.97 -10.45 -19.34
CA GLU A 168 11.89 -10.23 -20.44
C GLU A 168 11.34 -10.84 -21.75
N GLY A 169 11.17 -10.01 -22.79
CA GLY A 169 10.63 -10.44 -24.08
C GLY A 169 10.26 -9.30 -25.02
N ASP A 170 9.95 -9.66 -26.27
CA ASP A 170 9.63 -8.70 -27.33
C ASP A 170 8.44 -7.77 -26.98
N ASP A 171 7.46 -8.29 -26.26
CA ASP A 171 6.25 -7.55 -25.84
C ASP A 171 6.62 -6.39 -24.90
N THR A 172 7.50 -6.67 -23.94
CA THR A 172 7.99 -5.71 -22.96
C THR A 172 8.93 -4.70 -23.62
N GLU A 173 9.86 -5.15 -24.46
CA GLU A 173 10.75 -4.26 -25.22
C GLU A 173 9.96 -3.32 -26.13
N ALA A 174 8.95 -3.83 -26.82
CA ALA A 174 8.08 -3.02 -27.66
C ALA A 174 7.32 -1.96 -26.85
N PHE A 175 6.86 -2.32 -25.66
CA PHE A 175 6.22 -1.36 -24.76
C PHE A 175 7.22 -0.30 -24.28
N LEU A 176 8.41 -0.68 -23.83
CA LEU A 176 9.43 0.25 -23.30
C LEU A 176 9.81 1.27 -24.38
N GLY A 177 10.12 0.80 -25.60
CA GLY A 177 10.45 1.69 -26.72
C GLY A 177 9.29 2.64 -27.11
N LEU A 178 8.04 2.18 -26.93
CA LEU A 178 6.87 3.04 -27.15
C LEU A 178 6.69 4.05 -26.02
N ALA A 179 6.88 3.63 -24.75
CA ALA A 179 6.69 4.47 -23.58
C ALA A 179 7.65 5.67 -23.54
N GLU A 180 8.89 5.51 -24.01
CA GLU A 180 9.87 6.59 -24.13
C GLU A 180 9.43 7.69 -25.12
N ASN A 181 8.59 7.37 -26.11
CA ASN A 181 8.16 8.26 -27.16
C ASN A 181 6.71 8.75 -26.99
N LEU A 182 6.02 8.36 -25.92
CA LEU A 182 4.65 8.78 -25.64
C LEU A 182 4.59 10.22 -25.13
N ASP A 183 3.69 11.00 -25.73
CA ASP A 183 3.39 12.36 -25.27
C ASP A 183 2.35 12.32 -24.12
N PHE A 184 2.84 12.27 -22.88
CA PHE A 184 2.00 12.25 -21.68
C PHE A 184 1.22 13.57 -21.45
N GLN A 185 1.44 14.60 -22.25
CA GLN A 185 0.59 15.79 -22.24
C GLN A 185 -0.70 15.56 -23.01
N LYS A 186 -0.68 14.68 -24.01
CA LYS A 186 -1.84 14.33 -24.85
C LYS A 186 -2.55 13.08 -24.42
N TYR A 187 -1.79 12.13 -23.86
CA TYR A 187 -2.29 10.80 -23.52
C TYR A 187 -2.23 10.54 -22.02
N ASP A 188 -3.29 9.94 -21.53
CA ASP A 188 -3.41 9.39 -20.22
C ASP A 188 -3.27 7.86 -20.34
N VAL A 189 -2.10 7.34 -20.01
CA VAL A 189 -1.71 5.98 -20.33
C VAL A 189 -1.78 5.09 -19.10
N THR A 190 -2.48 3.97 -19.23
CA THR A 190 -2.53 2.91 -18.24
C THR A 190 -1.91 1.65 -18.81
N LEU A 191 -0.83 1.17 -18.20
CA LEU A 191 -0.26 -0.15 -18.46
C LEU A 191 -0.94 -1.19 -17.58
N LEU A 192 -1.51 -2.22 -18.19
CA LEU A 192 -2.00 -3.40 -17.49
C LEU A 192 -0.91 -4.48 -17.49
N VAL A 193 -0.47 -4.89 -16.32
CA VAL A 193 0.45 -6.00 -16.09
C VAL A 193 -0.31 -7.17 -15.47
N CYS A 194 -0.21 -8.34 -16.06
CA CYS A 194 -0.92 -9.54 -15.62
C CYS A 194 0.06 -10.65 -15.24
N GLY A 195 0.09 -11.00 -13.96
CA GLY A 195 0.98 -12.02 -13.43
C GLY A 195 1.81 -11.54 -12.25
N GLY A 196 2.63 -12.40 -11.69
CA GLY A 196 3.66 -12.02 -10.72
C GLY A 196 4.88 -11.56 -11.50
N GLY A 197 5.31 -10.32 -11.29
CA GLY A 197 6.57 -9.84 -11.86
C GLY A 197 7.76 -10.66 -11.33
N ASP A 198 8.77 -10.81 -12.16
CA ASP A 198 10.10 -11.24 -11.76
C ASP A 198 10.98 -10.01 -11.44
N ASP A 199 12.22 -10.25 -11.03
CA ASP A 199 13.16 -9.16 -10.70
C ASP A 199 13.37 -8.20 -11.90
N PHE A 200 13.35 -8.74 -13.13
CA PHE A 200 13.45 -7.94 -14.34
C PHE A 200 12.25 -7.00 -14.49
N ALA A 201 11.03 -7.51 -14.30
CA ALA A 201 9.82 -6.70 -14.39
C ALA A 201 9.82 -5.57 -13.35
N GLU A 202 10.27 -5.85 -12.13
CA GLU A 202 10.36 -4.84 -11.07
C GLU A 202 11.35 -3.73 -11.43
N GLU A 203 12.54 -4.07 -11.94
CA GLU A 203 13.54 -3.09 -12.37
C GLU A 203 13.01 -2.20 -13.50
N GLN A 204 12.36 -2.79 -14.51
CA GLN A 204 11.81 -2.03 -15.64
C GLN A 204 10.67 -1.10 -15.19
N ILE A 205 9.80 -1.56 -14.29
CA ILE A 205 8.67 -0.76 -13.76
C ILE A 205 9.15 0.48 -13.03
N ILE A 206 10.23 0.37 -12.24
CA ILE A 206 10.83 1.51 -11.53
C ILE A 206 11.35 2.58 -12.52
N GLY A 207 11.84 2.16 -13.68
CA GLY A 207 12.36 3.04 -14.73
C GLY A 207 11.29 3.72 -15.60
N LEU A 208 10.02 3.36 -15.45
CA LEU A 208 8.95 3.89 -16.31
C LEU A 208 8.69 5.39 -16.08
N PRO A 209 8.24 6.12 -17.12
CA PRO A 209 7.91 7.54 -16.99
C PRO A 209 6.83 7.80 -15.92
N ALA A 210 7.01 8.83 -15.11
CA ALA A 210 6.11 9.19 -14.01
C ALA A 210 4.67 9.52 -14.44
N GLY A 211 4.44 9.83 -15.73
CA GLY A 211 3.11 10.07 -16.28
C GLY A 211 2.30 8.81 -16.60
N LEU A 212 2.90 7.64 -16.45
CA LEU A 212 2.29 6.35 -16.75
C LEU A 212 1.65 5.75 -15.51
N ARG A 213 0.40 5.30 -15.64
CA ARG A 213 -0.26 4.54 -14.58
C ARG A 213 -0.06 3.05 -14.79
N ILE A 214 0.16 2.31 -13.72
CA ILE A 214 0.31 0.87 -13.75
C ILE A 214 -0.85 0.25 -13.00
N LEU A 215 -1.53 -0.68 -13.65
CA LEU A 215 -2.58 -1.50 -13.07
C LEU A 215 -2.11 -2.94 -13.02
N TYR A 216 -1.95 -3.46 -11.82
CA TYR A 216 -1.52 -4.83 -11.59
C TYR A 216 -2.71 -5.77 -11.45
N ARG A 217 -2.71 -6.85 -12.22
CA ARG A 217 -3.59 -8.00 -12.01
C ARG A 217 -2.75 -9.19 -11.52
N GLY A 218 -2.44 -9.20 -10.23
CA GLY A 218 -1.64 -10.27 -9.59
C GLY A 218 -2.40 -11.58 -9.39
N GLN A 219 -3.73 -11.60 -9.57
CA GLN A 219 -4.55 -12.80 -9.40
C GLN A 219 -5.10 -13.28 -10.75
N PRO A 220 -5.29 -14.60 -10.93
CA PRO A 220 -5.94 -15.13 -12.12
C PRO A 220 -7.37 -14.61 -12.24
N PHE A 221 -8.02 -14.92 -13.37
CA PHE A 221 -9.42 -14.58 -13.60
C PHE A 221 -10.31 -15.08 -12.48
N ASN A 222 -11.18 -14.21 -11.98
CA ASN A 222 -12.15 -14.56 -10.94
C ASN A 222 -13.46 -15.03 -11.59
N GLY A 223 -13.66 -16.33 -11.64
CA GLY A 223 -14.83 -16.92 -12.28
C GLY A 223 -15.26 -18.24 -11.63
N LYS A 224 -16.45 -18.69 -11.99
CA LYS A 224 -16.90 -20.05 -11.68
C LYS A 224 -16.03 -21.06 -12.44
N ALA A 225 -15.90 -22.27 -11.93
CA ALA A 225 -15.09 -23.32 -12.56
C ALA A 225 -15.48 -23.55 -14.03
N GLU A 226 -16.77 -23.51 -14.35
CA GLU A 226 -17.31 -23.66 -15.71
C GLU A 226 -16.86 -22.51 -16.63
N GLU A 227 -16.87 -21.27 -16.13
CA GLU A 227 -16.45 -20.09 -16.89
C GLU A 227 -14.95 -20.13 -17.18
N ILE A 228 -14.16 -20.54 -16.19
CA ILE A 228 -12.70 -20.70 -16.35
C ILE A 228 -12.41 -21.79 -17.39
N ALA A 229 -13.10 -22.94 -17.31
CA ALA A 229 -12.94 -24.01 -18.28
C ALA A 229 -13.36 -23.58 -19.70
N GLN A 230 -14.44 -22.84 -19.85
CA GLN A 230 -14.85 -22.28 -21.14
C GLN A 230 -13.83 -21.29 -21.68
N ASN A 231 -13.29 -20.43 -20.81
CA ASN A 231 -12.23 -19.48 -21.18
C ASN A 231 -10.98 -20.21 -21.69
N GLU A 232 -10.54 -21.26 -20.99
CA GLU A 232 -9.40 -22.08 -21.45
C GLU A 232 -9.67 -22.73 -22.81
N LEU A 233 -10.87 -23.25 -23.03
CA LEU A 233 -11.23 -23.84 -24.34
C LEU A 233 -11.24 -22.80 -25.45
N PHE A 234 -11.70 -21.58 -25.15
CA PHE A 234 -11.66 -20.45 -26.08
C PHE A 234 -10.20 -20.05 -26.42
N LEU A 235 -9.35 -19.86 -25.40
CA LEU A 235 -7.95 -19.49 -25.61
C LEU A 235 -7.16 -20.58 -26.39
N LYS A 236 -7.51 -21.86 -26.18
CA LYS A 236 -6.94 -23.00 -26.94
C LYS A 236 -7.56 -23.16 -28.34
N GLY A 237 -8.47 -22.26 -28.75
CA GLY A 237 -9.15 -22.32 -30.05
C GLY A 237 -10.10 -23.50 -30.24
N LYS A 238 -10.48 -24.20 -29.14
CA LYS A 238 -11.39 -25.36 -29.20
C LYS A 238 -12.86 -24.98 -29.30
N ILE A 239 -13.20 -23.77 -28.87
CA ILE A 239 -14.51 -23.14 -29.07
C ILE A 239 -14.34 -21.79 -29.72
N LYS A 240 -15.34 -21.34 -30.48
CA LYS A 240 -15.34 -20.04 -31.18
C LYS A 240 -16.06 -18.95 -30.40
N ASP A 241 -16.95 -19.33 -29.50
CA ASP A 241 -17.80 -18.41 -28.77
C ASP A 241 -17.00 -17.75 -27.65
N ILE A 242 -16.91 -16.41 -27.72
CA ILE A 242 -16.25 -15.61 -26.68
C ILE A 242 -17.12 -15.59 -25.44
N PRO A 243 -16.59 -15.89 -24.23
CA PRO A 243 -17.35 -15.81 -22.99
C PRO A 243 -17.57 -14.36 -22.54
N HIS A 244 -18.35 -13.60 -23.30
CA HIS A 244 -18.55 -12.16 -23.13
C HIS A 244 -18.97 -11.75 -21.71
N ALA A 245 -19.87 -12.49 -21.08
CA ALA A 245 -20.35 -12.16 -19.73
C ALA A 245 -19.22 -12.25 -18.70
N PHE A 246 -18.35 -13.24 -18.85
CA PHE A 246 -17.17 -13.44 -18.03
C PHE A 246 -16.17 -12.27 -18.20
N TYR A 247 -15.80 -11.95 -19.44
CA TYR A 247 -14.87 -10.84 -19.72
C TYR A 247 -15.43 -9.48 -19.30
N LYS A 248 -16.72 -9.23 -19.51
CA LYS A 248 -17.35 -7.99 -19.09
C LYS A 248 -17.31 -7.81 -17.57
N ARG A 249 -17.50 -8.89 -16.81
CA ARG A 249 -17.39 -8.86 -15.35
C ARG A 249 -15.94 -8.62 -14.90
N GLU A 250 -14.98 -9.30 -15.52
CA GLU A 250 -13.56 -9.10 -15.22
C GLU A 250 -13.08 -7.69 -15.59
N ALA A 251 -13.48 -7.17 -16.74
CA ALA A 251 -13.17 -5.79 -17.12
C ALA A 251 -13.75 -4.80 -16.08
N ARG A 252 -14.98 -5.01 -15.61
CA ARG A 252 -15.57 -4.17 -14.58
C ARG A 252 -14.84 -4.30 -13.24
N ARG A 253 -14.37 -5.50 -12.90
CA ARG A 253 -13.57 -5.73 -11.69
C ARG A 253 -12.24 -5.01 -11.74
N LEU A 254 -11.58 -4.99 -12.89
CA LEU A 254 -10.26 -4.37 -13.08
C LEU A 254 -10.36 -2.85 -13.25
N PHE A 255 -11.30 -2.39 -14.05
CA PHE A 255 -11.36 -1.01 -14.51
C PHE A 255 -12.51 -0.20 -13.90
N GLY A 256 -13.44 -0.85 -13.17
CA GLY A 256 -14.64 -0.20 -12.67
C GLY A 256 -15.49 0.34 -13.82
N GLU A 257 -15.79 1.62 -13.78
CA GLU A 257 -16.52 2.36 -14.84
C GLU A 257 -15.57 3.18 -15.73
N ALA A 258 -14.25 2.97 -15.60
CA ALA A 258 -13.28 3.67 -16.45
C ALA A 258 -13.49 3.32 -17.93
N LYS A 259 -13.36 4.33 -18.78
CA LYS A 259 -13.45 4.19 -20.22
C LYS A 259 -12.11 4.55 -20.85
N PHE A 260 -11.70 3.77 -21.82
CA PHE A 260 -10.50 4.01 -22.61
C PHE A 260 -10.90 4.35 -24.04
N ASP A 261 -10.20 5.32 -24.64
CA ASP A 261 -10.39 5.68 -26.05
C ASP A 261 -9.77 4.64 -26.99
N CYS A 262 -8.70 3.98 -26.52
CA CYS A 262 -8.02 2.92 -27.26
C CYS A 262 -7.42 1.90 -26.31
N ALA A 263 -7.46 0.63 -26.70
CA ALA A 263 -6.73 -0.47 -26.06
C ALA A 263 -5.72 -1.06 -27.06
N ILE A 264 -4.48 -1.24 -26.61
CA ILE A 264 -3.37 -1.75 -27.41
C ILE A 264 -2.84 -3.02 -26.73
N ASP A 265 -2.96 -4.15 -27.41
CA ASP A 265 -2.39 -5.43 -26.98
C ASP A 265 -1.09 -5.66 -27.75
N LEU A 266 0.04 -5.64 -27.08
CA LEU A 266 1.38 -5.84 -27.64
C LEU A 266 1.77 -7.32 -27.71
N THR A 267 1.06 -8.19 -27.00
CA THR A 267 1.41 -9.63 -26.95
C THR A 267 0.99 -10.37 -28.21
N GLY A 268 0.07 -9.83 -29.00
CA GLY A 268 -0.51 -10.52 -30.14
C GLY A 268 -1.26 -11.82 -29.78
N LYS A 269 -1.44 -12.09 -28.49
CA LYS A 269 -2.16 -13.26 -27.96
C LYS A 269 -3.63 -12.87 -27.73
N LYS A 270 -4.55 -13.83 -27.92
CA LYS A 270 -5.99 -13.63 -27.59
C LYS A 270 -6.24 -13.65 -26.07
N SER A 271 -5.45 -12.88 -25.32
CA SER A 271 -5.42 -12.98 -23.84
C SER A 271 -6.02 -11.78 -23.11
N LEU A 272 -6.48 -10.78 -23.83
CA LEU A 272 -7.23 -9.64 -23.27
C LEU A 272 -8.73 -9.85 -23.36
#